data_1314f852c59b29f0eab7a7755341faac
#
_entry.id   1314f852c59b29f0eab7a7755341faac
#
_cell.length_a   1.000
_cell.length_b   1.000
_cell.length_c   1.000
_cell.angle_alpha   90.00
_cell.angle_beta   90.00
_cell.angle_gamma   90.00
#
_symmetry.space_group_name_H-M   'P 1'
#
loop_
_entity.id
_entity.type
_entity.pdbx_description
1 polymer ?
#
loop_
_entity_poly.entity_id
_entity_poly.type
_entity_poly.pdbx_seq_one_letter_code
_entity_poly.pdbx_strand_id
1 'polypeptide(L)'
;LPLCDELEITVNELLSGERVSEEDYRKKAEVNMVNLVREAQESKKKIILSAMVATLTIVAAFPLFLLSGILEMENWLRVLLIAIGLVVVCGGIVIACILDREAGAFECPDCNTRFVPDMKSYVMGAHTLTKRKLVCPHCGAHRYCKKVLTK
;
A
#
# COMPACT_ATOMS: atom_id res chain seq x y z
N LEU A 1 -30.50 -14.10 -10.56
CA LEU A 1 -30.95 -15.06 -9.54
C LEU A 1 -32.43 -15.35 -9.80
N PRO A 2 -32.88 -16.62 -9.84
CA PRO A 2 -34.29 -16.95 -10.17
C PRO A 2 -35.33 -16.19 -9.33
N LEU A 3 -35.02 -15.95 -8.07
CA LEU A 3 -35.87 -15.19 -7.15
C LEU A 3 -35.99 -13.69 -7.52
N CYS A 4 -34.94 -13.09 -8.03
CA CYS A 4 -34.98 -11.68 -8.46
C CYS A 4 -35.75 -11.51 -9.75
N ASP A 5 -35.69 -12.50 -10.64
CA ASP A 5 -36.41 -12.52 -11.92
C ASP A 5 -37.94 -12.68 -11.69
N GLU A 6 -38.34 -13.52 -10.73
CA GLU A 6 -39.76 -13.72 -10.34
C GLU A 6 -40.36 -12.51 -9.60
N LEU A 7 -39.52 -11.78 -8.85
CA LEU A 7 -39.97 -10.61 -8.08
C LEU A 7 -39.85 -9.31 -8.84
N GLU A 8 -39.30 -9.33 -10.05
CA GLU A 8 -38.99 -8.16 -10.88
C GLU A 8 -38.17 -7.11 -10.10
N ILE A 9 -37.17 -7.58 -9.31
CA ILE A 9 -36.31 -6.74 -8.52
C ILE A 9 -34.84 -7.06 -8.85
N THR A 10 -33.97 -6.07 -8.66
CA THR A 10 -32.53 -6.28 -8.78
C THR A 10 -31.96 -6.93 -7.52
N VAL A 11 -30.79 -7.61 -7.66
CA VAL A 11 -30.07 -8.21 -6.52
C VAL A 11 -29.74 -7.16 -5.44
N ASN A 12 -29.48 -5.91 -5.86
CA ASN A 12 -29.23 -4.80 -4.94
C ASN A 12 -30.47 -4.40 -4.15
N GLU A 13 -31.64 -4.38 -4.77
CA GLU A 13 -32.92 -4.10 -4.09
C GLU A 13 -33.28 -5.20 -3.11
N LEU A 14 -32.99 -6.45 -3.47
CA LEU A 14 -33.16 -7.59 -2.58
C LEU A 14 -32.27 -7.50 -1.33
N LEU A 15 -31.01 -7.06 -1.50
CA LEU A 15 -30.05 -6.94 -0.40
C LEU A 15 -30.24 -5.68 0.45
N SER A 16 -30.69 -4.58 -0.15
CA SER A 16 -30.93 -3.31 0.55
C SER A 16 -32.29 -3.21 1.20
N GLY A 17 -33.27 -4.05 0.76
CA GLY A 17 -34.64 -3.99 1.23
C GLY A 17 -35.45 -2.77 0.74
N GLU A 18 -34.88 -1.96 -0.15
CA GLU A 18 -35.50 -0.75 -0.71
C GLU A 18 -35.55 -0.82 -2.24
N ARG A 19 -36.69 -0.45 -2.84
CA ARG A 19 -36.77 -0.24 -4.29
C ARG A 19 -36.04 1.05 -4.65
N VAL A 20 -35.01 0.95 -5.47
CA VAL A 20 -34.19 2.07 -5.91
C VAL A 20 -34.59 2.44 -7.34
N SER A 21 -34.95 3.72 -7.58
CA SER A 21 -35.22 4.19 -8.94
C SER A 21 -33.99 4.06 -9.83
N GLU A 22 -34.15 3.88 -11.14
CA GLU A 22 -33.02 3.80 -12.09
C GLU A 22 -32.11 5.03 -12.00
N GLU A 23 -32.68 6.21 -11.77
CA GLU A 23 -31.92 7.46 -11.59
C GLU A 23 -31.06 7.42 -10.32
N ASP A 24 -31.60 6.95 -9.20
CA ASP A 24 -30.85 6.82 -7.94
C ASP A 24 -29.76 5.75 -8.04
N TYR A 25 -30.03 4.65 -8.77
CA TYR A 25 -29.03 3.63 -9.05
C TYR A 25 -27.86 4.18 -9.86
N ARG A 26 -28.14 4.91 -10.95
CA ARG A 26 -27.10 5.57 -11.76
C ARG A 26 -26.31 6.56 -10.95
N LYS A 27 -26.97 7.38 -10.13
CA LYS A 27 -26.30 8.36 -9.27
C LYS A 27 -25.41 7.72 -8.21
N LYS A 28 -25.89 6.64 -7.56
CA LYS A 28 -25.06 5.83 -6.64
C LYS A 28 -23.88 5.17 -7.33
N ALA A 29 -24.08 4.62 -8.54
CA ALA A 29 -23.01 4.02 -9.34
C ALA A 29 -21.95 5.05 -9.76
N GLU A 30 -22.36 6.24 -10.17
CA GLU A 30 -21.42 7.34 -10.50
C GLU A 30 -20.61 7.77 -9.27
N VAL A 31 -21.26 7.98 -8.12
CA VAL A 31 -20.58 8.34 -6.88
C VAL A 31 -19.58 7.26 -6.46
N ASN A 32 -19.96 5.99 -6.54
CA ASN A 32 -19.07 4.89 -6.23
C ASN A 32 -17.86 4.82 -7.19
N MET A 33 -18.11 5.03 -8.49
CA MET A 33 -17.04 5.07 -9.50
C MET A 33 -16.07 6.23 -9.24
N VAL A 34 -16.59 7.43 -8.94
CA VAL A 34 -15.76 8.61 -8.60
C VAL A 34 -14.93 8.34 -7.34
N ASN A 35 -15.53 7.74 -6.31
CA ASN A 35 -14.81 7.39 -5.09
C ASN A 35 -13.69 6.37 -5.34
N LEU A 36 -13.94 5.31 -6.12
CA LEU A 36 -12.92 4.33 -6.50
C LEU A 36 -11.76 4.95 -7.29
N VAL A 37 -12.07 5.84 -8.23
CA VAL A 37 -11.04 6.59 -8.99
C VAL A 37 -10.22 7.47 -8.06
N ARG A 38 -10.87 8.17 -7.13
CA ARG A 38 -10.20 9.02 -6.15
C ARG A 38 -9.28 8.23 -5.24
N GLU A 39 -9.75 7.09 -4.69
CA GLU A 39 -8.92 6.19 -3.88
C GLU A 39 -7.71 5.68 -4.65
N ALA A 40 -7.90 5.27 -5.90
CA ALA A 40 -6.80 4.82 -6.75
C ALA A 40 -5.78 5.93 -7.02
N GLN A 41 -6.23 7.19 -7.20
CA GLN A 41 -5.35 8.34 -7.39
C GLN A 41 -4.57 8.66 -6.11
N GLU A 42 -5.21 8.64 -4.95
CA GLU A 42 -4.56 8.86 -3.65
C GLU A 42 -3.51 7.78 -3.37
N SER A 43 -3.84 6.53 -3.67
CA SER A 43 -2.90 5.40 -3.54
C SER A 43 -1.70 5.55 -4.48
N LYS A 44 -1.91 5.98 -5.73
CA LYS A 44 -0.81 6.27 -6.68
C LYS A 44 0.09 7.41 -6.17
N LYS A 45 -0.50 8.50 -5.65
CA LYS A 45 0.28 9.61 -5.06
C LYS A 45 1.16 9.13 -3.91
N LYS A 46 0.65 8.29 -3.02
CA LYS A 46 1.43 7.72 -1.91
C LYS A 46 2.60 6.84 -2.39
N ILE A 47 2.40 6.04 -3.45
CA ILE A 47 3.48 5.24 -4.05
C ILE A 47 4.56 6.15 -4.66
N ILE A 48 4.16 7.18 -5.41
CA ILE A 48 5.10 8.13 -5.98
C ILE A 48 5.88 8.83 -4.86
N LEU A 49 5.19 9.28 -3.81
CA LEU A 49 5.83 9.93 -2.67
C LEU A 49 6.81 8.98 -1.96
N SER A 50 6.47 7.71 -1.76
CA SER A 50 7.38 6.72 -1.17
C SER A 50 8.64 6.51 -2.03
N ALA A 51 8.49 6.46 -3.35
CA ALA A 51 9.61 6.37 -4.28
C ALA A 51 10.50 7.63 -4.24
N MET A 52 9.89 8.82 -4.17
CA MET A 52 10.64 10.08 -4.02
C MET A 52 11.43 10.11 -2.70
N VAL A 53 10.81 9.71 -1.60
CA VAL A 53 11.50 9.63 -0.29
C VAL A 53 12.67 8.66 -0.36
N ALA A 54 12.48 7.48 -0.94
CA ALA A 54 13.54 6.49 -1.09
C ALA A 54 14.71 7.02 -1.93
N THR A 55 14.42 7.68 -3.06
CA THR A 55 15.44 8.29 -3.93
C THR A 55 16.19 9.40 -3.20
N LEU A 56 15.48 10.30 -2.52
CA LEU A 56 16.08 11.39 -1.75
C LEU A 56 16.98 10.87 -0.63
N THR A 57 16.55 9.80 0.05
CA THR A 57 17.34 9.14 1.10
C THR A 57 18.65 8.59 0.54
N ILE A 58 18.64 7.95 -0.62
CA ILE A 58 19.85 7.43 -1.28
C ILE A 58 20.77 8.58 -1.67
N VAL A 59 20.23 9.64 -2.30
CA VAL A 59 21.00 10.82 -2.72
C VAL A 59 21.63 11.54 -1.53
N ALA A 60 20.96 11.59 -0.39
CA ALA A 60 21.49 12.22 0.82
C ALA A 60 22.54 11.35 1.54
N ALA A 61 22.32 10.05 1.62
CA ALA A 61 23.21 9.13 2.35
C ALA A 61 24.49 8.77 1.56
N PHE A 62 24.38 8.64 0.24
CA PHE A 62 25.47 8.22 -0.61
C PHE A 62 26.73 9.10 -0.50
N PRO A 63 26.64 10.45 -0.55
CA PRO A 63 27.83 11.31 -0.36
C PRO A 63 28.45 11.17 1.02
N LEU A 64 27.64 10.97 2.08
CA LEU A 64 28.18 10.81 3.44
C LEU A 64 29.05 9.55 3.55
N PHE A 65 28.62 8.44 2.97
CA PHE A 65 29.42 7.21 2.94
C PHE A 65 30.65 7.33 2.04
N LEU A 66 30.53 7.98 0.87
CA LEU A 66 31.68 8.23 -0.01
C LEU A 66 32.73 9.09 0.67
N LEU A 67 32.33 10.21 1.27
CA LEU A 67 33.26 11.11 1.97
C LEU A 67 33.96 10.40 3.12
N SER A 68 33.25 9.60 3.89
CA SER A 68 33.82 8.82 5.00
C SER A 68 34.86 7.78 4.55
N GLY A 69 34.75 7.29 3.30
CA GLY A 69 35.66 6.28 2.73
C GLY A 69 36.86 6.85 2.01
N ILE A 70 36.70 8.01 1.32
CA ILE A 70 37.72 8.57 0.42
C ILE A 70 38.62 9.59 1.15
N LEU A 71 38.06 10.40 2.05
CA LEU A 71 38.83 11.45 2.71
C LEU A 71 39.65 10.90 3.87
N GLU A 72 40.91 11.37 3.93
CA GLU A 72 41.75 11.17 5.10
C GLU A 72 41.27 12.10 6.22
N MET A 73 40.60 11.53 7.23
CA MET A 73 40.06 12.25 8.38
C MET A 73 40.28 11.45 9.67
N GLU A 74 40.16 12.13 10.81
CA GLU A 74 40.24 11.48 12.11
C GLU A 74 39.14 10.45 12.30
N ASN A 75 39.47 9.36 12.99
CA ASN A 75 38.55 8.21 13.16
C ASN A 75 37.20 8.59 13.79
N TRP A 76 37.19 9.52 14.75
CA TRP A 76 35.94 9.96 15.39
C TRP A 76 35.01 10.67 14.40
N LEU A 77 35.54 11.49 13.51
CA LEU A 77 34.76 12.19 12.48
C LEU A 77 34.19 11.22 11.44
N ARG A 78 34.98 10.20 11.05
CA ARG A 78 34.52 9.11 10.18
C ARG A 78 33.35 8.35 10.79
N VAL A 79 33.46 7.96 12.06
CA VAL A 79 32.39 7.27 12.78
C VAL A 79 31.13 8.14 12.87
N LEU A 80 31.28 9.43 13.12
CA LEU A 80 30.18 10.39 13.18
C LEU A 80 29.42 10.47 11.84
N LEU A 81 30.16 10.60 10.72
CA LEU A 81 29.55 10.65 9.38
C LEU A 81 28.78 9.36 9.02
N ILE A 82 29.36 8.19 9.34
CA ILE A 82 28.71 6.91 9.15
C ILE A 82 27.45 6.82 10.02
N ALA A 83 27.51 7.23 11.27
CA ALA A 83 26.34 7.21 12.16
C ALA A 83 25.21 8.11 11.65
N ILE A 84 25.52 9.32 11.19
CA ILE A 84 24.53 10.22 10.58
C ILE A 84 23.94 9.58 9.32
N GLY A 85 24.77 9.01 8.45
CA GLY A 85 24.34 8.33 7.24
C GLY A 85 23.38 7.17 7.55
N LEU A 86 23.66 6.37 8.57
CA LEU A 86 22.80 5.28 9.02
C LEU A 86 21.46 5.78 9.54
N VAL A 87 21.44 6.85 10.33
CA VAL A 87 20.20 7.46 10.83
C VAL A 87 19.32 7.95 9.67
N VAL A 88 19.92 8.61 8.66
CA VAL A 88 19.22 9.07 7.47
C VAL A 88 18.62 7.88 6.69
N VAL A 89 19.39 6.82 6.47
CA VAL A 89 18.91 5.62 5.77
C VAL A 89 17.79 4.93 6.54
N CYS A 90 17.97 4.67 7.83
CA CYS A 90 16.95 4.03 8.65
C CYS A 90 15.65 4.85 8.70
N GLY A 91 15.76 6.17 8.90
CA GLY A 91 14.61 7.07 8.89
C GLY A 91 13.87 7.08 7.55
N GLY A 92 14.62 7.17 6.44
CA GLY A 92 14.06 7.13 5.09
C GLY A 92 13.34 5.82 4.78
N ILE A 93 13.93 4.68 5.16
CA ILE A 93 13.30 3.36 5.00
C ILE A 93 11.99 3.27 5.78
N VAL A 94 11.97 3.71 7.03
CA VAL A 94 10.76 3.67 7.88
C VAL A 94 9.64 4.51 7.24
N ILE A 95 9.94 5.73 6.82
CA ILE A 95 8.95 6.62 6.18
C ILE A 95 8.45 6.01 4.86
N ALA A 96 9.34 5.51 4.02
CA ALA A 96 8.97 4.86 2.76
C ALA A 96 8.08 3.62 2.99
N CYS A 97 8.39 2.79 4.00
CA CYS A 97 7.58 1.62 4.37
C CYS A 97 6.17 2.00 4.87
N ILE A 98 6.04 3.08 5.66
CA ILE A 98 4.74 3.57 6.12
C ILE A 98 3.89 4.02 4.93
N LEU A 99 4.46 4.87 4.06
CA LEU A 99 3.76 5.38 2.87
C LEU A 99 3.35 4.27 1.92
N ASP A 100 4.25 3.31 1.67
CA ASP A 100 3.96 2.21 0.76
C ASP A 100 2.92 1.24 1.32
N ARG A 101 2.94 0.97 2.63
CA ARG A 101 1.91 0.15 3.31
C ARG A 101 0.52 0.80 3.17
N GLU A 102 0.43 2.12 3.35
CA GLU A 102 -0.84 2.86 3.28
C GLU A 102 -1.35 3.09 1.86
N ALA A 103 -0.50 2.89 0.86
CA ALA A 103 -0.79 3.11 -0.55
C ALA A 103 -1.63 2.02 -1.22
N GLY A 104 -2.57 1.38 -0.48
CA GLY A 104 -3.46 0.36 -1.02
C GLY A 104 -3.71 -0.78 -0.05
N ALA A 105 -4.29 -1.87 -0.56
CA ALA A 105 -4.55 -3.10 0.16
C ALA A 105 -3.83 -4.27 -0.53
N PHE A 106 -3.75 -5.39 0.18
CA PHE A 106 -3.27 -6.66 -0.37
C PHE A 106 -4.46 -7.61 -0.53
N GLU A 107 -4.54 -8.27 -1.69
CA GLU A 107 -5.59 -9.22 -2.01
C GLU A 107 -5.07 -10.65 -1.84
N CYS A 108 -5.79 -11.44 -1.03
CA CYS A 108 -5.48 -12.84 -0.81
C CYS A 108 -5.85 -13.67 -2.04
N PRO A 109 -4.97 -14.54 -2.57
CA PRO A 109 -5.30 -15.38 -3.72
C PRO A 109 -6.29 -16.50 -3.42
N ASP A 110 -6.44 -16.89 -2.15
CA ASP A 110 -7.27 -18.03 -1.76
C ASP A 110 -8.72 -17.61 -1.47
N CYS A 111 -8.95 -16.44 -0.87
CA CYS A 111 -10.28 -15.96 -0.47
C CYS A 111 -10.68 -14.60 -1.05
N ASN A 112 -9.84 -14.00 -1.89
CA ASN A 112 -10.00 -12.67 -2.52
C ASN A 112 -10.29 -11.52 -1.54
N THR A 113 -10.10 -11.74 -0.24
CA THR A 113 -10.28 -10.69 0.76
C THR A 113 -9.14 -9.66 0.64
N ARG A 114 -9.51 -8.37 0.65
CA ARG A 114 -8.58 -7.24 0.66
C ARG A 114 -8.31 -6.82 2.09
N PHE A 115 -7.04 -6.62 2.44
CA PHE A 115 -6.63 -6.22 3.79
C PHE A 115 -5.36 -5.38 3.75
N VAL A 116 -5.18 -4.55 4.77
CA VAL A 116 -3.93 -3.83 5.02
C VAL A 116 -3.17 -4.59 6.09
N PRO A 117 -1.94 -5.09 5.80
CA PRO A 117 -1.18 -5.88 6.75
C PRO A 117 -0.72 -5.02 7.94
N ASP A 118 -0.48 -5.66 9.08
CA ASP A 118 0.23 -5.02 10.19
C ASP A 118 1.67 -4.67 9.80
N MET A 119 2.24 -3.61 10.40
CA MET A 119 3.57 -3.11 10.07
C MET A 119 4.65 -4.18 10.23
N LYS A 120 4.57 -4.97 11.29
CA LYS A 120 5.51 -6.08 11.55
C LYS A 120 5.46 -7.12 10.42
N SER A 121 4.26 -7.58 10.06
CA SER A 121 4.05 -8.54 8.97
C SER A 121 4.45 -7.96 7.63
N TYR A 122 4.26 -6.65 7.43
CA TYR A 122 4.65 -5.95 6.23
C TYR A 122 6.18 -5.91 6.07
N VAL A 123 6.93 -5.54 7.10
CA VAL A 123 8.39 -5.41 7.04
C VAL A 123 9.08 -6.78 6.95
N MET A 124 8.61 -7.75 7.74
CA MET A 124 9.24 -9.08 7.80
C MET A 124 8.78 -10.03 6.68
N GLY A 125 7.68 -9.73 5.97
CA GLY A 125 7.20 -10.55 4.88
C GLY A 125 8.13 -10.53 3.67
N ALA A 126 8.53 -11.72 3.18
CA ALA A 126 9.30 -11.82 1.94
C ALA A 126 8.54 -11.13 0.79
N HIS A 127 9.23 -10.31 0.01
CA HIS A 127 8.63 -9.52 -1.05
C HIS A 127 9.27 -9.78 -2.41
N THR A 128 8.45 -9.71 -3.43
CA THR A 128 8.83 -9.59 -4.84
C THR A 128 8.41 -8.20 -5.33
N LEU A 129 8.70 -7.86 -6.59
CA LEU A 129 8.34 -6.54 -7.15
C LEU A 129 6.85 -6.18 -7.02
N THR A 130 5.94 -7.16 -7.09
CA THR A 130 4.49 -6.93 -7.13
C THR A 130 3.69 -7.67 -6.05
N LYS A 131 4.32 -8.62 -5.35
CA LYS A 131 3.66 -9.48 -4.37
C LYS A 131 4.45 -9.53 -3.07
N ARG A 132 3.75 -9.71 -1.95
CA ARG A 132 4.36 -9.87 -0.64
C ARG A 132 3.76 -11.08 0.07
N LYS A 133 4.61 -11.86 0.73
CA LYS A 133 4.18 -13.03 1.49
C LYS A 133 3.60 -12.58 2.82
N LEU A 134 2.28 -12.71 2.96
CA LEU A 134 1.51 -12.22 4.10
C LEU A 134 0.58 -13.31 4.63
N VAL A 135 0.15 -13.17 5.88
CA VAL A 135 -0.91 -13.99 6.48
C VAL A 135 -2.23 -13.28 6.28
N CYS A 136 -3.19 -13.94 5.65
CA CYS A 136 -4.52 -13.39 5.47
C CYS A 136 -5.28 -13.40 6.81
N PRO A 137 -5.83 -12.27 7.26
CA PRO A 137 -6.58 -12.22 8.51
C PRO A 137 -7.92 -12.96 8.45
N HIS A 138 -8.46 -13.22 7.26
CA HIS A 138 -9.74 -13.87 7.05
C HIS A 138 -9.62 -15.40 6.99
N CYS A 139 -8.72 -15.94 6.16
CA CYS A 139 -8.58 -17.39 5.97
C CYS A 139 -7.34 -18.00 6.62
N GLY A 140 -6.46 -17.19 7.23
CA GLY A 140 -5.22 -17.65 7.86
C GLY A 140 -4.14 -18.14 6.89
N ALA A 141 -4.38 -18.14 5.59
CA ALA A 141 -3.43 -18.64 4.59
C ALA A 141 -2.18 -17.75 4.50
N HIS A 142 -1.00 -18.39 4.47
CA HIS A 142 0.28 -17.73 4.33
C HIS A 142 0.72 -17.77 2.86
N ARG A 143 0.34 -16.76 2.08
CA ARG A 143 0.49 -16.71 0.61
C ARG A 143 1.11 -15.41 0.11
N TYR A 144 1.55 -15.42 -1.14
CA TYR A 144 1.97 -14.20 -1.84
C TYR A 144 0.74 -13.41 -2.30
N CYS A 145 0.39 -12.39 -1.54
CA CYS A 145 -0.72 -11.49 -1.81
C CYS A 145 -0.30 -10.40 -2.80
N LYS A 146 -1.19 -10.07 -3.75
CA LYS A 146 -0.96 -9.01 -4.73
C LYS A 146 -1.40 -7.68 -4.15
N LYS A 147 -0.62 -6.61 -4.39
CA LYS A 147 -0.99 -5.25 -4.02
C LYS A 147 -2.04 -4.70 -4.99
N VAL A 148 -3.13 -4.17 -4.45
CA VAL A 148 -4.22 -3.47 -5.18
C VAL A 148 -4.33 -2.04 -4.69
N LEU A 149 -4.65 -1.09 -5.60
CA LEU A 149 -4.65 0.34 -5.30
C LEU A 149 -5.94 0.82 -4.63
N THR A 150 -6.99 0.01 -4.66
CA THR A 150 -8.26 0.27 -3.99
C THR A 150 -8.38 -0.60 -2.75
N LYS A 151 -8.83 0.00 -1.65
CA LYS A 151 -9.07 -0.69 -0.38
C LYS A 151 -10.39 -1.42 -0.36
#